data_b4433fb9c17223e9e69d6dad09f1d90d
#
_entry.id   b4433fb9c17223e9e69d6dad09f1d90d
#
_cell.length_a   1.000
_cell.length_b   1.000
_cell.length_c   1.000
_cell.angle_alpha   90.00
_cell.angle_beta   90.00
_cell.angle_gamma   90.00
#
_symmetry.space_group_name_H-M   'P 1'
#
loop_
_entity.id
_entity.type
_entity.pdbx_description
1 polymer ?
#
loop_
_entity_poly.entity_id
_entity_poly.type
_entity_poly.pdbx_seq_one_letter_code
_entity_poly.pdbx_strand_id
1 'polypeptide(L)'
;MVLTNLTKYSDFGLLIIRVGLGVTFMLHGYPKLTAGREMWEGLGGGLGLPIPVVFGFVAALSEFLGGLMLIGGVFFRVALILLIGVMAGAITYHVKAGDGFKGYAHALELLIVFAGLLFTGPGKYSVDRK
;
A
#
# COMPACT_ATOMS: atom_id res chain seq x y z
N MET A 1 -13.07 -26.92 -17.88
CA MET A 1 -11.73 -26.36 -18.06
C MET A 1 -10.80 -26.83 -16.97
N VAL A 2 -9.59 -27.17 -17.35
CA VAL A 2 -8.61 -27.79 -16.44
C VAL A 2 -8.28 -26.90 -15.24
N LEU A 3 -8.25 -25.58 -15.41
CA LEU A 3 -7.82 -24.65 -14.37
C LEU A 3 -8.94 -24.11 -13.46
N THR A 4 -10.20 -24.43 -13.73
CA THR A 4 -11.32 -23.93 -12.91
C THR A 4 -11.28 -24.47 -11.48
N ASN A 5 -10.66 -25.61 -11.26
CA ASN A 5 -10.51 -26.20 -9.93
C ASN A 5 -9.62 -25.37 -8.98
N LEU A 6 -8.83 -24.41 -9.52
CA LEU A 6 -7.98 -23.56 -8.72
C LEU A 6 -8.77 -22.57 -7.86
N THR A 7 -10.02 -22.27 -8.22
CA THR A 7 -10.86 -21.33 -7.48
C THR A 7 -11.05 -21.75 -6.01
N LYS A 8 -11.02 -23.05 -5.72
CA LYS A 8 -11.12 -23.55 -4.35
C LYS A 8 -9.94 -23.12 -3.46
N TYR A 9 -8.86 -22.65 -4.07
CA TYR A 9 -7.66 -22.15 -3.38
C TYR A 9 -7.59 -20.63 -3.34
N SER A 10 -8.72 -19.94 -3.51
CA SER A 10 -8.75 -18.47 -3.54
C SER A 10 -8.18 -17.85 -2.25
N ASP A 11 -8.42 -18.46 -1.09
CA ASP A 11 -7.83 -17.98 0.17
C ASP A 11 -6.31 -18.05 0.15
N PHE A 12 -5.75 -19.09 -0.45
CA PHE A 12 -4.31 -19.21 -0.62
C PHE A 12 -3.77 -18.14 -1.58
N GLY A 13 -4.52 -17.83 -2.64
CA GLY A 13 -4.19 -16.72 -3.55
C GLY A 13 -4.13 -15.38 -2.81
N LEU A 14 -5.11 -15.14 -1.96
CA LEU A 14 -5.13 -13.92 -1.14
C LEU A 14 -3.93 -13.88 -0.18
N LEU A 15 -3.53 -15.00 0.39
CA LEU A 15 -2.34 -15.08 1.24
C LEU A 15 -1.09 -14.68 0.47
N ILE A 16 -0.92 -15.20 -0.76
CA ILE A 16 0.22 -14.85 -1.62
C ILE A 16 0.26 -13.34 -1.87
N ILE A 17 -0.86 -12.73 -2.24
CA ILE A 17 -0.95 -11.29 -2.50
C ILE A 17 -0.60 -10.51 -1.25
N ARG A 18 -1.17 -10.87 -0.12
CA ARG A 18 -0.94 -10.16 1.15
C ARG A 18 0.52 -10.21 1.58
N VAL A 19 1.12 -11.40 1.58
CA VAL A 19 2.52 -11.57 2.01
C VAL A 19 3.46 -10.87 1.03
N GLY A 20 3.25 -11.07 -0.26
CA GLY A 20 4.08 -10.44 -1.29
C GLY A 20 4.04 -8.92 -1.25
N LEU A 21 2.85 -8.35 -1.29
CA LEU A 21 2.69 -6.90 -1.23
C LEU A 21 3.11 -6.34 0.12
N GLY A 22 2.78 -7.04 1.21
CA GLY A 22 3.16 -6.60 2.55
C GLY A 22 4.67 -6.48 2.72
N VAL A 23 5.42 -7.47 2.27
CA VAL A 23 6.89 -7.45 2.32
C VAL A 23 7.43 -6.30 1.48
N THR A 24 6.93 -6.12 0.25
CA THR A 24 7.42 -5.04 -0.61
C THR A 24 7.12 -3.67 -0.03
N PHE A 25 5.95 -3.47 0.59
CA PHE A 25 5.63 -2.20 1.24
C PHE A 25 6.47 -1.93 2.48
N MET A 26 6.80 -2.96 3.25
CA MET A 26 7.75 -2.80 4.36
C MET A 26 9.13 -2.36 3.84
N LEU A 27 9.57 -2.96 2.74
CA LEU A 27 10.84 -2.59 2.11
C LEU A 27 10.84 -1.17 1.53
N HIS A 28 9.68 -0.68 1.09
CA HIS A 28 9.52 0.70 0.63
C HIS A 28 9.43 1.69 1.80
N GLY A 29 8.68 1.33 2.83
CA GLY A 29 8.44 2.22 3.97
C GLY A 29 9.62 2.34 4.93
N TYR A 30 10.36 1.26 5.16
CA TYR A 30 11.46 1.26 6.13
C TYR A 30 12.54 2.30 5.83
N PRO A 31 13.08 2.40 4.60
CA PRO A 31 14.06 3.44 4.30
C PRO A 31 13.52 4.85 4.50
N LYS A 32 12.26 5.08 4.20
CA LYS A 32 11.63 6.40 4.39
C LYS A 32 11.49 6.74 5.86
N LEU A 33 11.13 5.76 6.70
CA LEU A 33 11.04 5.98 8.15
C LEU A 33 12.40 6.29 8.78
N THR A 34 13.46 5.64 8.30
CA THR A 34 14.80 5.80 8.86
C THR A 34 15.58 6.94 8.23
N ALA A 35 15.13 7.47 7.10
CA ALA A 35 15.80 8.55 6.40
C ALA A 35 15.71 9.90 7.12
N GLY A 36 14.67 10.11 7.93
CA GLY A 36 14.56 11.28 8.78
C GLY A 36 13.73 12.42 8.20
N ARG A 37 13.84 13.57 8.88
CA ARG A 37 12.97 14.74 8.66
C ARG A 37 12.96 15.26 7.24
N GLU A 38 14.12 15.32 6.59
CA GLU A 38 14.22 15.86 5.22
C GLU A 38 13.38 15.05 4.22
N MET A 39 13.42 13.73 4.36
CA MET A 39 12.60 12.85 3.52
C MET A 39 11.10 13.12 3.74
N TRP A 40 10.68 13.22 5.00
CA TRP A 40 9.28 13.45 5.33
C TRP A 40 8.80 14.81 4.84
N GLU A 41 9.64 15.83 5.01
CA GLU A 41 9.37 17.19 4.52
C GLU A 41 9.22 17.22 3.00
N GLY A 42 10.10 16.49 2.28
CA GLY A 42 10.04 16.38 0.84
C GLY A 42 8.78 15.68 0.34
N LEU A 43 8.37 14.60 1.00
CA LEU A 43 7.15 13.88 0.64
C LEU A 43 5.91 14.75 0.81
N GLY A 44 5.74 15.36 1.96
CA GLY A 44 4.59 16.22 2.24
C GLY A 44 4.61 17.51 1.42
N GLY A 45 5.80 18.11 1.28
CA GLY A 45 5.99 19.34 0.50
C GLY A 45 5.71 19.18 -0.97
N GLY A 46 6.08 18.02 -1.55
CA GLY A 46 5.78 17.72 -2.95
C GLY A 46 4.29 17.66 -3.25
N LEU A 47 3.47 17.42 -2.24
CA LEU A 47 2.01 17.43 -2.36
C LEU A 47 1.39 18.80 -2.06
N GLY A 48 2.19 19.76 -1.62
CA GLY A 48 1.67 21.08 -1.23
C GLY A 48 0.85 21.07 0.05
N LEU A 49 1.07 20.07 0.91
CA LEU A 49 0.31 19.90 2.14
C LEU A 49 0.84 20.80 3.26
N PRO A 50 -0.04 21.27 4.17
CA PRO A 50 0.41 21.95 5.38
C PRO A 50 1.12 20.95 6.28
N ILE A 51 2.06 21.43 7.12
CA ILE A 51 2.84 20.59 8.03
C ILE A 51 3.43 19.38 7.28
N PRO A 52 4.27 19.62 6.25
CA PRO A 52 4.73 18.56 5.35
C PRO A 52 5.48 17.42 6.06
N VAL A 53 6.20 17.72 7.13
CA VAL A 53 6.92 16.71 7.92
C VAL A 53 5.97 15.67 8.48
N VAL A 54 4.83 16.12 9.02
CA VAL A 54 3.83 15.22 9.63
C VAL A 54 3.22 14.31 8.55
N PHE A 55 2.81 14.89 7.42
CA PHE A 55 2.21 14.09 6.34
C PHE A 55 3.22 13.12 5.72
N GLY A 56 4.47 13.54 5.55
CA GLY A 56 5.52 12.66 5.05
C GLY A 56 5.82 11.50 5.99
N PHE A 57 5.90 11.79 7.29
CA PHE A 57 6.08 10.75 8.31
C PHE A 57 4.91 9.76 8.33
N VAL A 58 3.68 10.28 8.33
CA VAL A 58 2.47 9.43 8.33
C VAL A 58 2.44 8.55 7.09
N ALA A 59 2.81 9.07 5.93
CA ALA A 59 2.89 8.27 4.70
C ALA A 59 3.91 7.14 4.84
N ALA A 60 5.12 7.45 5.31
CA ALA A 60 6.17 6.45 5.48
C ALA A 60 5.76 5.38 6.51
N LEU A 61 5.19 5.80 7.63
CA LEU A 61 4.69 4.90 8.67
C LEU A 61 3.56 4.01 8.13
N SER A 62 2.64 4.58 7.35
CA SER A 62 1.53 3.84 6.75
C SER A 62 2.02 2.76 5.79
N GLU A 63 3.06 3.04 5.00
CA GLU A 63 3.64 2.04 4.12
C GLU A 63 4.23 0.87 4.92
N PHE A 64 4.98 1.16 5.96
CA PHE A 64 5.63 0.12 6.77
C PHE A 64 4.60 -0.67 7.58
N LEU A 65 3.78 0.01 8.38
CA LEU A 65 2.77 -0.65 9.21
C LEU A 65 1.67 -1.30 8.36
N GLY A 66 1.25 -0.63 7.29
CA GLY A 66 0.27 -1.19 6.37
C GLY A 66 0.77 -2.49 5.75
N GLY A 67 2.04 -2.51 5.35
CA GLY A 67 2.68 -3.73 4.86
C GLY A 67 2.67 -4.86 5.88
N LEU A 68 3.05 -4.55 7.11
CA LEU A 68 3.04 -5.52 8.21
C LEU A 68 1.63 -6.04 8.49
N MET A 69 0.65 -5.16 8.51
CA MET A 69 -0.76 -5.52 8.72
C MET A 69 -1.29 -6.40 7.58
N LEU A 70 -0.88 -6.15 6.34
CA LEU A 70 -1.23 -7.01 5.21
C LEU A 70 -0.70 -8.43 5.40
N ILE A 71 0.56 -8.57 5.82
CA ILE A 71 1.18 -9.89 6.02
C ILE A 71 0.35 -10.70 7.01
N GLY A 72 0.02 -10.11 8.16
CA GLY A 72 -0.76 -10.79 9.19
C GLY A 72 -2.26 -10.88 8.89
N GLY A 73 -2.76 -10.05 7.99
CA GLY A 73 -4.19 -9.91 7.78
C GLY A 73 -4.89 -9.34 9.03
N VAL A 74 -4.22 -8.40 9.71
CA VAL A 74 -4.71 -7.74 10.93
C VAL A 74 -5.23 -6.37 10.54
N PHE A 75 -6.46 -6.04 10.95
CA PHE A 75 -7.09 -4.79 10.53
C PHE A 75 -6.92 -4.56 9.04
N PHE A 76 -7.19 -5.59 8.27
CA PHE A 76 -6.84 -5.67 6.85
C PHE A 76 -7.41 -4.50 6.05
N ARG A 77 -8.69 -4.19 6.23
CA ARG A 77 -9.33 -3.10 5.49
C ARG A 77 -8.82 -1.73 5.91
N VAL A 78 -8.44 -1.55 7.18
CA VAL A 78 -7.81 -0.32 7.65
C VAL A 78 -6.45 -0.15 6.96
N ALA A 79 -5.66 -1.21 6.91
CA ALA A 79 -4.37 -1.19 6.20
C ALA A 79 -4.55 -0.80 4.73
N LEU A 80 -5.55 -1.37 4.06
CA LEU A 80 -5.83 -1.05 2.65
C LEU A 80 -6.21 0.42 2.48
N ILE A 81 -7.03 0.98 3.35
CA ILE A 81 -7.43 2.39 3.28
C ILE A 81 -6.20 3.28 3.44
N LEU A 82 -5.31 2.98 4.39
CA LEU A 82 -4.07 3.73 4.57
C LEU A 82 -3.18 3.65 3.32
N LEU A 83 -3.02 2.45 2.76
CA LEU A 83 -2.19 2.25 1.57
C LEU A 83 -2.80 2.88 0.32
N ILE A 84 -4.12 2.86 0.18
CA ILE A 84 -4.82 3.57 -0.90
C ILE A 84 -4.55 5.08 -0.78
N GLY A 85 -4.62 5.62 0.41
CA GLY A 85 -4.30 7.04 0.65
C GLY A 85 -2.86 7.38 0.25
N VAL A 86 -1.90 6.53 0.62
CA VAL A 86 -0.50 6.70 0.23
C VAL A 86 -0.33 6.62 -1.28
N MET A 87 -0.99 5.67 -1.94
CA MET A 87 -0.91 5.54 -3.40
C MET A 87 -1.55 6.74 -4.11
N ALA A 88 -2.68 7.23 -3.62
CA ALA A 88 -3.30 8.44 -4.16
C ALA A 88 -2.36 9.64 -4.03
N GLY A 89 -1.67 9.76 -2.89
CA GLY A 89 -0.65 10.78 -2.68
C GLY A 89 0.52 10.63 -3.66
N ALA A 90 0.99 9.42 -3.87
CA ALA A 90 2.08 9.15 -4.81
C ALA A 90 1.69 9.51 -6.25
N ILE A 91 0.47 9.17 -6.66
CA ILE A 91 -0.05 9.56 -7.98
C ILE A 91 -0.05 11.08 -8.11
N THR A 92 -0.58 11.79 -7.12
CA THR A 92 -0.62 13.26 -7.11
C THR A 92 0.77 13.86 -7.19
N TYR A 93 1.72 13.31 -6.44
CA TYR A 93 3.11 13.74 -6.44
C TYR A 93 3.71 13.66 -7.85
N HIS A 94 3.57 12.52 -8.51
CA HIS A 94 4.13 12.31 -9.85
C HIS A 94 3.42 13.13 -10.93
N VAL A 95 2.11 13.32 -10.81
CA VAL A 95 1.36 14.17 -11.73
C VAL A 95 1.83 15.63 -11.61
N LYS A 96 2.00 16.13 -10.40
CA LYS A 96 2.50 17.51 -10.18
C LYS A 96 3.95 17.67 -10.65
N ALA A 97 4.75 16.62 -10.54
CA ALA A 97 6.14 16.63 -10.99
C ALA A 97 6.28 16.54 -12.52
N GLY A 98 5.19 16.26 -13.22
CA GLY A 98 5.21 16.12 -14.68
C GLY A 98 5.84 14.83 -15.17
N ASP A 99 5.88 13.79 -14.34
CA ASP A 99 6.56 12.52 -14.66
C ASP A 99 5.80 11.67 -15.69
N GLY A 100 4.53 11.98 -15.93
CA GLY A 100 3.71 11.25 -16.88
C GLY A 100 3.27 9.87 -16.34
N PHE A 101 2.63 9.09 -17.22
CA PHE A 101 2.06 7.80 -16.84
C PHE A 101 3.12 6.86 -16.24
N LYS A 102 4.31 6.80 -16.83
CA LYS A 102 5.38 5.92 -16.33
C LYS A 102 5.76 6.23 -14.88
N GLY A 103 5.64 7.49 -14.48
CA GLY A 103 5.95 7.90 -13.12
C GLY A 103 4.91 7.43 -12.10
N TYR A 104 3.62 7.54 -12.44
CA TYR A 104 2.56 7.19 -11.48
C TYR A 104 1.93 5.81 -11.70
N ALA A 105 2.31 5.10 -12.77
CA ALA A 105 1.69 3.81 -13.12
C ALA A 105 1.76 2.80 -11.98
N HIS A 106 2.91 2.66 -11.33
CA HIS A 106 3.11 1.72 -10.22
C HIS A 106 2.11 1.99 -9.08
N ALA A 107 1.98 3.24 -8.68
CA ALA A 107 1.05 3.62 -7.61
C ALA A 107 -0.42 3.39 -8.03
N LEU A 108 -0.74 3.67 -9.29
CA LEU A 108 -2.09 3.44 -9.81
C LEU A 108 -2.44 1.94 -9.84
N GLU A 109 -1.52 1.12 -10.31
CA GLU A 109 -1.72 -0.34 -10.37
C GLU A 109 -1.96 -0.92 -8.98
N LEU A 110 -1.18 -0.49 -7.99
CA LEU A 110 -1.35 -0.92 -6.61
C LEU A 110 -2.64 -0.40 -6.00
N LEU A 111 -3.02 0.84 -6.30
CA LEU A 111 -4.28 1.40 -5.83
C LEU A 111 -5.46 0.55 -6.32
N ILE A 112 -5.44 0.14 -7.58
CA ILE A 112 -6.47 -0.73 -8.17
C ILE A 112 -6.54 -2.07 -7.42
N VAL A 113 -5.40 -2.69 -7.17
CA VAL A 113 -5.33 -3.96 -6.44
C VAL A 113 -5.89 -3.79 -5.02
N PHE A 114 -5.48 -2.76 -4.31
CA PHE A 114 -5.97 -2.50 -2.96
C PHE A 114 -7.47 -2.23 -2.92
N ALA A 115 -7.98 -1.49 -3.90
CA ALA A 115 -9.42 -1.24 -4.00
C ALA A 115 -10.20 -2.55 -4.19
N GLY A 116 -9.70 -3.43 -5.04
CA GLY A 116 -10.31 -4.76 -5.22
C GLY A 116 -10.29 -5.59 -3.95
N LEU A 117 -9.17 -5.57 -3.24
CA LEU A 117 -9.01 -6.33 -1.99
C LEU A 117 -9.95 -5.84 -0.87
N LEU A 118 -10.39 -4.59 -0.90
CA LEU A 118 -11.39 -4.10 0.07
C LEU A 118 -12.67 -4.94 0.03
N PHE A 119 -13.02 -5.43 -1.15
CA PHE A 119 -14.24 -6.22 -1.35
C PHE A 119 -14.03 -7.72 -1.14
N THR A 120 -12.83 -8.24 -1.43
CA THR A 120 -12.54 -9.66 -1.22
C THR A 120 -12.32 -10.01 0.25
N GLY A 121 -11.73 -9.09 1.01
CA GLY A 121 -11.25 -9.37 2.35
C GLY A 121 -9.93 -10.12 2.34
N PRO A 122 -9.40 -10.47 3.53
CA PRO A 122 -8.04 -11.05 3.67
C PRO A 122 -7.94 -12.56 3.41
N GLY A 123 -9.06 -13.26 3.37
CA GLY A 123 -9.07 -14.71 3.28
C GLY A 123 -8.93 -15.40 4.64
N LYS A 124 -9.05 -16.71 4.66
CA LYS A 124 -9.07 -17.49 5.91
C LYS A 124 -7.70 -17.58 6.60
N TYR A 125 -6.61 -17.38 5.87
CA TYR A 125 -5.25 -17.47 6.44
C TYR A 125 -4.80 -16.11 7.01
N SER A 126 -5.66 -15.49 7.81
CA SER A 126 -5.43 -14.15 8.36
C SER A 126 -5.95 -14.07 9.78
N VAL A 127 -5.50 -13.06 10.53
CA VAL A 127 -6.02 -12.83 11.88
C VAL A 127 -7.50 -12.42 11.80
N ASP A 128 -7.85 -11.56 10.85
CA ASP A 128 -9.24 -11.12 10.65
C ASP A 128 -10.18 -12.23 10.16
N ARG A 129 -9.65 -13.17 9.39
CA ARG A 129 -10.37 -14.35 8.87
C ARG A 129 -11.64 -14.06 8.08
N LYS A 130 -11.71 -12.93 7.38
CA LYS A 130 -12.91 -12.59 6.59
C LYS A 130 -12.57 -12.14 5.18
#